data_517399931a68f539b8f008a658c62fbd
#
_entry.id   517399931a68f539b8f008a658c62fbd
#
_cell.length_a   1.000
_cell.length_b   1.000
_cell.length_c   1.000
_cell.angle_alpha   90.00
_cell.angle_beta   90.00
_cell.angle_gamma   90.00
#
_symmetry.space_group_name_H-M   'P 1'
#
loop_
_entity.id
_entity.type
_entity.pdbx_description
1 polymer ?
#
loop_
_entity_poly.entity_id
_entity_poly.type
_entity_poly.pdbx_seq_one_letter_code
_entity_poly.pdbx_strand_id
1 'polypeptide(L)' 'MKIEQKTLGGFKEYRLSGDEREPLELFINRISMEYPEMGYGTHSSGTRWNSDTGKWTARITHSLTCD' A
#
# COMPACT_ATOMS: atom_id res chain seq x y z
N MET A 1 8.29 8.93 -6.30
CA MET A 1 7.58 8.12 -5.27
C MET A 1 8.53 7.10 -4.70
N LYS A 2 8.55 6.96 -3.39
CA LYS A 2 9.36 5.96 -2.72
C LYS A 2 8.46 4.81 -2.26
N ILE A 3 8.92 3.59 -2.50
CA ILE A 3 8.18 2.39 -2.10
C ILE A 3 9.08 1.55 -1.20
N GLU A 4 8.59 1.25 -0.01
CA GLU A 4 9.25 0.33 0.90
C GLU A 4 8.38 -0.92 1.03
N GLN A 5 9.01 -2.09 0.91
CA GLN A 5 8.32 -3.36 1.02
C GLN A 5 8.86 -4.16 2.19
N LYS A 6 7.96 -4.73 2.98
CA LYS A 6 8.31 -5.65 4.06
C LYS A 6 7.45 -6.89 3.96
N THR A 7 8.04 -8.04 4.27
CA THR A 7 7.28 -9.28 4.43
C THR A 7 7.31 -9.64 5.91
N LEU A 8 6.13 -9.74 6.51
CA LEU A 8 5.96 -9.98 7.93
C LEU A 8 5.02 -11.16 8.12
N GLY A 9 5.54 -12.25 8.67
CA GLY A 9 4.71 -13.39 9.02
C GLY A 9 3.85 -13.88 7.88
N GLY A 10 2.60 -13.59 7.85
CA GLY A 10 1.68 -14.02 6.82
C GLY A 10 1.20 -12.91 5.90
N PHE A 11 1.93 -11.80 5.80
CA PHE A 11 1.51 -10.72 4.92
C PHE A 11 2.67 -9.87 4.40
N LYS A 12 2.40 -9.15 3.32
CA LYS A 12 3.29 -8.15 2.76
C LYS A 12 2.77 -6.77 3.07
N GLU A 13 3.67 -5.86 3.42
CA GLU A 13 3.33 -4.46 3.64
C GLU A 13 4.13 -3.60 2.68
N TYR A 14 3.43 -2.69 2.02
CA TYR A 14 4.03 -1.67 1.16
C TYR A 14 3.79 -0.31 1.80
N ARG A 15 4.86 0.45 1.99
CA ARG A 15 4.76 1.82 2.46
C ARG A 15 5.17 2.75 1.34
N LEU A 16 4.28 3.65 0.99
CA LEU A 16 4.47 4.57 -0.12
C LEU A 16 4.63 5.97 0.40
N SER A 17 5.49 6.74 -0.25
CA SER A 17 5.62 8.16 0.03
C SER A 17 6.01 8.91 -1.25
N GLY A 18 5.59 10.16 -1.36
CA GLY A 18 5.91 10.97 -2.51
C GLY A 18 5.34 12.36 -2.40
N ASP A 19 5.74 13.23 -3.33
CA ASP A 19 5.32 14.61 -3.35
C ASP A 19 3.91 14.81 -3.89
N GLU A 20 3.39 13.80 -4.61
CA GLU A 20 2.06 13.86 -5.22
C GLU A 20 1.23 12.66 -4.80
N ARG A 21 -0.08 12.88 -4.65
CA ARG A 21 -1.02 11.84 -4.25
C ARG A 21 -1.31 10.83 -5.37
N GLU A 22 -1.41 11.31 -6.59
CA GLU A 22 -1.88 10.50 -7.72
C GLU A 22 -1.04 9.24 -7.96
N PRO A 23 0.31 9.30 -7.99
CA PRO A 23 1.10 8.08 -8.16
C PRO A 23 0.86 7.04 -7.07
N LEU A 24 0.60 7.48 -5.84
CA LEU A 24 0.30 6.58 -4.75
C LEU A 24 -1.03 5.87 -4.97
N GLU A 25 -2.04 6.61 -5.38
CA GLU A 25 -3.36 6.04 -5.67
C GLU A 25 -3.32 5.05 -6.82
N LEU A 26 -2.55 5.36 -7.86
CA LEU A 26 -2.38 4.45 -8.99
C LEU A 26 -1.70 3.15 -8.55
N PHE A 27 -0.72 3.23 -7.70
CA PHE A 27 -0.05 2.04 -7.18
C PHE A 27 -1.00 1.19 -6.34
N ILE A 28 -1.78 1.83 -5.48
CA ILE A 28 -2.78 1.14 -4.65
C ILE A 28 -3.78 0.39 -5.54
N ASN A 29 -4.30 1.06 -6.57
CA ASN A 29 -5.24 0.44 -7.49
C ASN A 29 -4.61 -0.73 -8.23
N ARG A 30 -3.36 -0.59 -8.65
CA ARG A 30 -2.64 -1.64 -9.36
C ARG A 30 -2.48 -2.89 -8.48
N ILE A 31 -2.06 -2.72 -7.25
CA ILE A 31 -1.90 -3.85 -6.33
C ILE A 31 -3.25 -4.50 -6.04
N SER A 32 -4.30 -3.70 -5.84
CA SER A 32 -5.63 -4.24 -5.60
C SER A 32 -6.16 -5.04 -6.78
N MET A 33 -5.82 -4.64 -8.01
CA MET A 33 -6.21 -5.37 -9.20
C MET A 33 -5.35 -6.59 -9.48
N GLU A 34 -4.09 -6.55 -9.05
CA GLU A 34 -3.15 -7.65 -9.28
C GLU A 34 -3.48 -8.90 -8.47
N TYR A 35 -4.11 -8.73 -7.30
CA TYR A 35 -4.41 -9.84 -6.41
C TYR A 35 -5.90 -9.98 -6.06
N PRO A 36 -6.83 -9.79 -7.02
CA PRO A 36 -8.25 -9.82 -6.69
C PRO A 36 -8.75 -11.19 -6.29
N GLU A 37 -8.11 -12.25 -6.74
CA GLU A 37 -8.58 -13.62 -6.52
C GLU A 37 -7.93 -14.32 -5.34
N MET A 38 -6.98 -13.70 -4.70
CA MET A 38 -6.32 -14.34 -3.57
C MET A 38 -7.20 -14.43 -2.34
N GLY A 39 -8.28 -13.66 -2.30
CA GLY A 39 -9.33 -13.83 -1.30
C GLY A 39 -8.93 -13.55 0.14
N TYR A 40 -7.69 -13.23 0.37
CA TYR A 40 -7.16 -13.08 1.72
C TYR A 40 -7.21 -11.64 2.20
N GLY A 41 -7.66 -10.78 1.34
CA GLY A 41 -7.83 -9.38 1.67
C GLY A 41 -6.60 -8.53 1.45
N THR A 42 -6.83 -7.43 0.78
CA THR A 42 -5.85 -6.36 0.64
C THR A 42 -6.43 -5.14 1.32
N HIS A 43 -5.70 -4.60 2.28
CA HIS A 43 -6.14 -3.42 3.02
C HIS A 43 -5.24 -2.25 2.69
N SER A 44 -5.86 -1.12 2.40
CA SER A 44 -5.15 0.12 2.13
C SER A 44 -5.58 1.18 3.14
N SER A 45 -4.61 1.92 3.65
CA SER A 45 -4.93 3.05 4.53
C SER A 45 -5.44 4.27 3.75
N GLY A 46 -5.40 4.21 2.42
CA GLY A 46 -5.64 5.38 1.59
C GLY A 46 -4.46 6.34 1.63
N THR A 47 -4.55 7.40 0.84
CA THR A 47 -3.50 8.41 0.80
C THR A 47 -3.74 9.45 1.87
N ARG A 48 -2.68 9.86 2.55
CA ARG A 48 -2.73 10.88 3.60
C ARG A 48 -1.62 11.90 3.40
N TRP A 49 -1.92 13.14 3.72
CA TRP A 49 -0.91 14.19 3.73
C TRP A 49 -0.19 14.17 5.07
N ASN A 50 1.12 14.08 5.03
CA ASN A 50 1.95 14.15 6.23
C ASN A 50 2.61 15.52 6.29
N SER A 51 2.11 16.38 7.18
CA SER A 51 2.62 17.75 7.31
C SER A 51 4.02 17.80 7.92
N ASP A 52 4.41 16.77 8.66
CA ASP A 52 5.73 16.74 9.29
C ASP A 52 6.83 16.56 8.25
N THR A 53 6.57 15.78 7.22
CA THR A 53 7.54 15.52 6.14
C THR A 53 7.23 16.30 4.88
N GLY A 54 6.03 16.89 4.77
CA GLY A 54 5.56 17.55 3.56
C GLY A 54 5.34 16.60 2.41
N LYS A 55 4.91 15.38 2.69
CA LYS A 55 4.72 14.35 1.66
C LYS A 55 3.41 13.61 1.84
N TRP A 56 2.91 13.05 0.74
CA TRP A 56 1.81 12.13 0.75
C TRP A 56 2.33 10.75 1.12
N THR A 57 1.57 10.03 1.94
CA THR A 57 1.93 8.68 2.37
C THR A 57 0.72 7.75 2.24
N ALA A 58 1.02 6.48 2.06
CA ALA A 58 0.01 5.44 2.00
C ALA A 58 0.61 4.13 2.47
N ARG A 59 -0.23 3.21 2.92
CA ARG A 59 0.18 1.88 3.32
C ARG A 59 -0.80 0.86 2.78
N ILE A 60 -0.25 -0.20 2.19
CA ILE A 60 -1.04 -1.33 1.71
C ILE A 60 -0.54 -2.57 2.43
N THR A 61 -1.46 -3.35 2.96
CA THR A 61 -1.16 -4.64 3.57
C THR A 61 -1.91 -5.72 2.80
N HIS A 62 -1.19 -6.72 2.35
CA HIS A 62 -1.76 -7.83 1.59
C HIS A 62 -1.48 -9.14 2.32
N SER A 63 -2.54 -9.85 2.69
CA SER A 63 -2.43 -11.14 3.38
C SER A 63 -1.95 -12.22 2.43
N LEU A 64 -0.97 -13.00 2.88
CA LEU A 64 -0.41 -14.12 2.11
C LEU A 64 -1.00 -15.45 2.53
N THR A 65 -1.75 -15.49 3.63
CA THR A 65 -2.38 -16.70 4.16
C THR A 65 -3.87 -16.47 4.31
N CYS A 66 -4.64 -17.55 4.29
CA CYS A 66 -6.10 -17.48 4.42
C CYS A 66 -6.60 -17.71 5.83
N ASP A 67 -5.77 -17.60 6.78
CA ASP A 67 -6.16 -17.76 8.21
C ASP A 67 -6.70 -16.47 8.79
#